data_7c47ed9a9850543fb4149eff24c9a8ff
#
_entry.id   7c47ed9a9850543fb4149eff24c9a8ff
#
_cell.length_a   1.000
_cell.length_b   1.000
_cell.length_c   1.000
_cell.angle_alpha   90.00
_cell.angle_beta   90.00
_cell.angle_gamma   90.00
#
_symmetry.space_group_name_H-M   'P 1'
#
loop_
_entity.id
_entity.type
_entity.pdbx_description
1 polymer ?
#
loop_
_entity_poly.entity_id
_entity_poly.type
_entity_poly.pdbx_seq_one_letter_code
_entity_poly.pdbx_strand_id
1 'polypeptide(L)'
;NTKLLSEEGTIAMMPEPFVSTALASGKEGVTQLFDLNALWNEATGQELPMGVLVARKSFVEERADDLAVLLADYQTSVDFVNNSPAEAAAAIVEKGFIGKAAIAEAAIPNCHIVLYSGDQKDAGATMLKTFNETLFAMNPAAVGGALPGDDLYD
;
A
#
# COMPACT_ATOMS: atom_id res chain seq x y z
N ASN A 1 17.60 2.87 -4.24
CA ASN A 1 18.02 4.29 -4.09
C ASN A 1 19.46 4.57 -4.52
N THR A 2 20.44 3.72 -4.17
CA THR A 2 21.86 3.99 -4.40
C THR A 2 22.15 4.31 -5.85
N LYS A 3 21.68 3.50 -6.80
CA LYS A 3 21.92 3.71 -8.23
C LYS A 3 21.28 5.01 -8.75
N LEU A 4 20.03 5.29 -8.36
CA LEU A 4 19.33 6.54 -8.71
C LEU A 4 20.10 7.78 -8.22
N LEU A 5 20.69 7.68 -7.03
CA LEU A 5 21.42 8.80 -6.43
C LEU A 5 22.87 8.93 -6.91
N SER A 6 23.44 7.92 -7.57
CA SER A 6 24.84 7.91 -8.02
C SER A 6 25.05 8.10 -9.53
N GLU A 7 24.06 7.76 -10.35
CA GLU A 7 24.18 7.79 -11.81
C GLU A 7 23.18 8.78 -12.42
N GLU A 8 23.65 9.63 -13.31
CA GLU A 8 22.79 10.54 -14.08
C GLU A 8 21.93 9.77 -15.10
N GLY A 9 20.73 10.31 -15.38
CA GLY A 9 19.81 9.71 -16.36
C GLY A 9 19.15 8.40 -15.89
N THR A 10 19.28 8.03 -14.62
CA THR A 10 18.63 6.85 -14.07
C THR A 10 17.15 7.13 -13.81
N ILE A 11 16.28 6.23 -14.28
CA ILE A 11 14.86 6.20 -13.96
C ILE A 11 14.61 4.99 -13.07
N ALA A 12 13.85 5.16 -11.97
CA ALA A 12 13.50 4.08 -11.06
C ALA A 12 12.02 4.12 -10.70
N MET A 13 11.40 2.95 -10.58
CA MET A 13 10.10 2.78 -9.96
C MET A 13 10.32 2.32 -8.53
N MET A 14 9.76 3.05 -7.58
CA MET A 14 9.98 2.80 -6.15
C MET A 14 8.68 3.00 -5.37
N PRO A 15 8.44 2.17 -4.35
CA PRO A 15 7.36 2.44 -3.39
C PRO A 15 7.82 3.44 -2.31
N GLU A 16 6.87 3.95 -1.54
CA GLU A 16 7.18 4.61 -0.27
C GLU A 16 7.76 3.58 0.74
N PRO A 17 8.64 3.96 1.64
CA PRO A 17 9.22 5.30 1.86
C PRO A 17 10.47 5.61 1.01
N PHE A 18 10.75 4.81 -0.01
CA PHE A 18 11.98 4.97 -0.81
C PHE A 18 11.93 6.21 -1.70
N VAL A 19 10.74 6.59 -2.21
CA VAL A 19 10.54 7.85 -2.93
C VAL A 19 10.82 9.03 -2.02
N SER A 20 10.18 9.11 -0.86
CA SER A 20 10.41 10.16 0.13
C SER A 20 11.89 10.22 0.57
N THR A 21 12.55 9.07 0.72
CA THR A 21 13.98 9.02 1.04
C THR A 21 14.85 9.60 -0.07
N ALA A 22 14.53 9.30 -1.34
CA ALA A 22 15.28 9.80 -2.47
C ALA A 22 15.12 11.32 -2.62
N LEU A 23 13.89 11.82 -2.49
CA LEU A 23 13.59 13.25 -2.54
C LEU A 23 14.25 14.01 -1.38
N ALA A 24 14.22 13.45 -0.17
CA ALA A 24 14.85 14.04 1.01
C ALA A 24 16.40 14.01 0.98
N SER A 25 17.01 13.33 -0.01
CA SER A 25 18.46 13.31 -0.16
C SER A 25 19.06 14.70 -0.51
N GLY A 26 18.23 15.60 -1.05
CA GLY A 26 18.65 16.92 -1.53
C GLY A 26 19.53 16.88 -2.77
N LYS A 27 19.64 15.71 -3.45
CA LYS A 27 20.42 15.61 -4.67
C LYS A 27 19.74 16.38 -5.80
N GLU A 28 20.46 17.30 -6.42
CA GLU A 28 19.99 18.06 -7.56
C GLU A 28 19.60 17.12 -8.73
N GLY A 29 18.49 17.43 -9.40
CA GLY A 29 17.97 16.65 -10.54
C GLY A 29 17.16 15.42 -10.16
N VAL A 30 17.05 15.06 -8.87
CA VAL A 30 16.14 13.99 -8.42
C VAL A 30 14.72 14.54 -8.28
N THR A 31 13.80 14.01 -9.07
CA THR A 31 12.39 14.43 -9.07
C THR A 31 11.47 13.25 -9.32
N GLN A 32 10.25 13.33 -8.82
CA GLN A 32 9.19 12.39 -9.16
C GLN A 32 8.61 12.78 -10.53
N LEU A 33 8.61 11.84 -11.46
CA LEU A 33 8.06 12.04 -12.81
C LEU A 33 6.58 11.71 -12.88
N PHE A 34 6.17 10.64 -12.21
CA PHE A 34 4.81 10.12 -12.25
C PHE A 34 4.37 9.65 -10.86
N ASP A 35 3.08 9.76 -10.59
CA ASP A 35 2.39 9.07 -9.53
C ASP A 35 1.62 7.88 -10.13
N LEU A 36 2.04 6.67 -9.78
CA LEU A 36 1.43 5.45 -10.34
C LEU A 36 0.02 5.20 -9.81
N ASN A 37 -0.33 5.65 -8.59
CA ASN A 37 -1.69 5.58 -8.09
C ASN A 37 -2.62 6.46 -8.94
N ALA A 38 -2.21 7.71 -9.21
CA ALA A 38 -2.99 8.62 -10.05
C ALA A 38 -3.17 8.07 -11.47
N LEU A 39 -2.10 7.56 -12.10
CA LEU A 39 -2.18 6.97 -13.44
C LEU A 39 -3.06 5.70 -13.48
N TRP A 40 -2.98 4.86 -12.45
CA TRP A 40 -3.82 3.67 -12.35
C TRP A 40 -5.30 4.05 -12.18
N ASN A 41 -5.59 5.01 -11.31
CA ASN A 41 -6.96 5.51 -11.11
C ASN A 41 -7.54 6.11 -12.39
N GLU A 42 -6.75 6.89 -13.13
CA GLU A 42 -7.17 7.43 -14.44
C GLU A 42 -7.50 6.32 -15.44
N ALA A 43 -6.72 5.25 -15.46
CA ALA A 43 -6.88 4.16 -16.41
C ALA A 43 -8.02 3.19 -16.05
N THR A 44 -8.29 2.97 -14.75
CA THR A 44 -9.20 1.90 -14.28
C THR A 44 -10.39 2.40 -13.49
N GLY A 45 -10.38 3.64 -13.01
CA GLY A 45 -11.35 4.18 -12.06
C GLY A 45 -11.23 3.59 -10.65
N GLN A 46 -10.14 2.87 -10.34
CA GLN A 46 -9.90 2.21 -9.07
C GLN A 46 -8.59 2.68 -8.43
N GLU A 47 -8.47 2.52 -7.11
CA GLU A 47 -7.20 2.70 -6.41
C GLU A 47 -6.23 1.54 -6.73
N LEU A 48 -4.92 1.80 -6.65
CA LEU A 48 -3.89 0.78 -6.87
C LEU A 48 -3.60 0.03 -5.56
N PRO A 49 -3.99 -1.25 -5.41
CA PRO A 49 -3.69 -1.99 -4.20
C PRO A 49 -2.20 -2.37 -4.15
N MET A 50 -1.52 -1.99 -3.06
CA MET A 50 -0.10 -2.30 -2.84
C MET A 50 0.12 -3.40 -1.81
N GLY A 51 -0.80 -3.54 -0.85
CA GLY A 51 -0.76 -4.56 0.18
C GLY A 51 -2.15 -4.95 0.61
N VAL A 52 -2.31 -6.20 1.01
CA VAL A 52 -3.60 -6.75 1.45
C VAL A 52 -3.42 -7.56 2.73
N LEU A 53 -4.43 -7.56 3.58
CA LEU A 53 -4.54 -8.49 4.68
C LEU A 53 -5.19 -9.78 4.17
N VAL A 54 -4.57 -10.91 4.43
CA VAL A 54 -5.13 -12.23 4.10
C VAL A 54 -5.30 -13.06 5.35
N ALA A 55 -6.41 -13.78 5.45
CA ALA A 55 -6.69 -14.72 6.51
C ALA A 55 -6.96 -16.12 5.97
N ARG A 56 -6.64 -17.14 6.75
CA ARG A 56 -7.05 -18.51 6.41
C ARG A 56 -8.55 -18.64 6.60
N LYS A 57 -9.24 -19.34 5.70
CA LYS A 57 -10.67 -19.60 5.79
C LYS A 57 -11.06 -20.22 7.14
N SER A 58 -10.30 -21.21 7.62
CA SER A 58 -10.54 -21.81 8.93
C SER A 58 -10.46 -20.79 10.08
N PHE A 59 -9.55 -19.81 10.01
CA PHE A 59 -9.46 -18.75 11.02
C PHE A 59 -10.71 -17.85 10.98
N VAL A 60 -11.17 -17.49 9.79
CA VAL A 60 -12.37 -16.65 9.62
C VAL A 60 -13.61 -17.37 10.16
N GLU A 61 -13.76 -18.68 9.87
CA GLU A 61 -14.91 -19.50 10.28
C GLU A 61 -14.90 -19.83 11.78
N GLU A 62 -13.74 -20.15 12.35
CA GLU A 62 -13.62 -20.64 13.72
C GLU A 62 -13.38 -19.52 14.74
N ARG A 63 -12.87 -18.37 14.30
CA ARG A 63 -12.45 -17.25 15.17
C ARG A 63 -12.98 -15.90 14.68
N ALA A 64 -14.25 -15.85 14.31
CA ALA A 64 -14.89 -14.63 13.79
C ALA A 64 -14.83 -13.45 14.78
N ASP A 65 -14.99 -13.71 16.09
CA ASP A 65 -14.90 -12.67 17.11
C ASP A 65 -13.49 -12.08 17.21
N ASP A 66 -12.46 -12.91 17.12
CA ASP A 66 -11.07 -12.43 17.14
C ASP A 66 -10.73 -11.63 15.88
N LEU A 67 -11.28 -12.04 14.73
CA LEU A 67 -11.14 -11.28 13.49
C LEU A 67 -11.79 -9.90 13.61
N ALA A 68 -12.98 -9.84 14.21
CA ALA A 68 -13.69 -8.58 14.44
C ALA A 68 -12.87 -7.62 15.32
N VAL A 69 -12.27 -8.13 16.40
CA VAL A 69 -11.37 -7.34 17.26
C VAL A 69 -10.14 -6.88 16.50
N LEU A 70 -9.49 -7.77 15.74
CA LEU A 70 -8.33 -7.43 14.92
C LEU A 70 -8.64 -6.31 13.92
N LEU A 71 -9.76 -6.39 13.22
CA LEU A 71 -10.16 -5.38 12.24
C LEU A 71 -10.48 -4.03 12.89
N ALA A 72 -11.10 -4.03 14.08
CA ALA A 72 -11.35 -2.80 14.85
C ALA A 72 -10.05 -2.13 15.32
N ASP A 73 -9.10 -2.91 15.83
CA ASP A 73 -7.77 -2.42 16.24
C ASP A 73 -6.97 -1.92 15.01
N TYR A 74 -7.08 -2.62 13.88
CA TYR A 74 -6.43 -2.22 12.64
C TYR A 74 -7.02 -0.90 12.11
N GLN A 75 -8.35 -0.73 12.14
CA GLN A 75 -8.99 0.54 11.78
C GLN A 75 -8.50 1.69 12.67
N THR A 76 -8.42 1.46 13.98
CA THR A 76 -7.89 2.44 14.92
C THR A 76 -6.45 2.85 14.56
N SER A 77 -5.63 1.89 14.15
CA SER A 77 -4.26 2.14 13.71
C SER A 77 -4.20 2.92 12.40
N VAL A 78 -5.07 2.60 11.44
CA VAL A 78 -5.20 3.34 10.15
C VAL A 78 -5.61 4.78 10.42
N ASP A 79 -6.60 5.00 11.27
CA ASP A 79 -7.07 6.33 11.64
C ASP A 79 -5.98 7.14 12.34
N PHE A 80 -5.24 6.52 13.26
CA PHE A 80 -4.11 7.15 13.95
C PHE A 80 -3.02 7.60 12.97
N VAL A 81 -2.59 6.71 12.07
CA VAL A 81 -1.53 7.01 11.10
C VAL A 81 -1.94 8.17 10.18
N ASN A 82 -3.18 8.18 9.70
CA ASN A 82 -3.65 9.20 8.78
C ASN A 82 -3.95 10.55 9.46
N ASN A 83 -4.45 10.53 10.70
CA ASN A 83 -4.83 11.75 11.41
C ASN A 83 -3.69 12.39 12.21
N SER A 84 -2.66 11.60 12.57
CA SER A 84 -1.52 12.03 13.39
C SER A 84 -0.19 11.59 12.79
N PRO A 85 0.15 11.95 11.53
CA PRO A 85 1.33 11.43 10.84
C PRO A 85 2.66 11.71 11.56
N ALA A 86 2.79 12.84 12.25
CA ALA A 86 4.00 13.16 13.02
C ALA A 86 4.19 12.21 14.22
N GLU A 87 3.11 11.92 14.96
CA GLU A 87 3.15 11.01 16.11
C GLU A 87 3.34 9.57 15.64
N ALA A 88 2.66 9.17 14.54
CA ALA A 88 2.84 7.88 13.91
C ALA A 88 4.28 7.69 13.40
N ALA A 89 4.88 8.71 12.81
CA ALA A 89 6.28 8.69 12.37
C ALA A 89 7.25 8.46 13.55
N ALA A 90 6.99 9.06 14.70
CA ALA A 90 7.79 8.82 15.90
C ALA A 90 7.71 7.35 16.37
N ALA A 91 6.49 6.78 16.39
CA ALA A 91 6.28 5.37 16.73
C ALA A 91 6.93 4.41 15.71
N ILE A 92 6.87 4.72 14.41
CA ILE A 92 7.50 3.95 13.33
C ILE A 92 9.04 3.91 13.52
N VAL A 93 9.64 5.03 13.88
CA VAL A 93 11.09 5.10 14.18
C VAL A 93 11.44 4.34 15.45
N GLU A 94 10.66 4.48 16.52
CA GLU A 94 10.86 3.73 17.76
C GLU A 94 10.85 2.22 17.52
N LYS A 95 9.97 1.74 16.64
CA LYS A 95 9.90 0.32 16.25
C LYS A 95 10.96 -0.11 15.24
N GLY A 96 11.77 0.81 14.74
CA GLY A 96 12.89 0.53 13.83
C GLY A 96 12.50 0.26 12.38
N PHE A 97 11.28 0.59 11.95
CA PHE A 97 10.84 0.40 10.56
C PHE A 97 11.48 1.42 9.61
N ILE A 98 11.62 2.66 10.04
CA ILE A 98 12.24 3.75 9.29
C ILE A 98 13.22 4.47 10.21
N GLY A 99 14.41 4.84 9.69
CA GLY A 99 15.45 5.42 10.52
C GLY A 99 15.28 6.91 10.87
N LYS A 100 14.37 7.64 10.19
CA LYS A 100 14.17 9.09 10.37
C LYS A 100 12.70 9.46 10.37
N ALA A 101 12.23 10.13 11.43
CA ALA A 101 10.83 10.54 11.57
C ALA A 101 10.37 11.46 10.44
N ALA A 102 11.18 12.41 10.01
CA ALA A 102 10.83 13.30 8.90
C ALA A 102 10.58 12.57 7.57
N ILE A 103 11.25 11.43 7.31
CA ILE A 103 11.00 10.59 6.14
C ILE A 103 9.68 9.83 6.31
N ALA A 104 9.44 9.26 7.50
CA ALA A 104 8.20 8.55 7.79
C ALA A 104 6.98 9.48 7.68
N GLU A 105 7.05 10.67 8.27
CA GLU A 105 6.01 11.69 8.23
C GLU A 105 5.71 12.14 6.79
N ALA A 106 6.74 12.35 5.97
CA ALA A 106 6.57 12.73 4.57
C ALA A 106 6.00 11.59 3.70
N ALA A 107 6.31 10.32 4.02
CA ALA A 107 5.87 9.16 3.28
C ALA A 107 4.41 8.78 3.57
N ILE A 108 3.95 8.91 4.82
CA ILE A 108 2.62 8.47 5.26
C ILE A 108 1.50 8.93 4.34
N PRO A 109 1.36 10.22 3.97
CA PRO A 109 0.28 10.66 3.10
C PRO A 109 0.29 10.01 1.71
N ASN A 110 1.46 9.60 1.23
CA ASN A 110 1.66 9.00 -0.08
C ASN A 110 1.54 7.46 -0.07
N CYS A 111 1.45 6.86 1.13
CA CYS A 111 1.27 5.41 1.26
C CYS A 111 -0.17 4.95 1.00
N HIS A 112 -1.14 5.86 0.95
CA HIS A 112 -2.57 5.54 0.77
C HIS A 112 -3.04 4.43 1.72
N ILE A 113 -2.76 4.58 3.03
CA ILE A 113 -3.07 3.58 4.05
C ILE A 113 -4.58 3.61 4.32
N VAL A 114 -5.26 2.54 3.94
CA VAL A 114 -6.72 2.39 4.05
C VAL A 114 -7.08 0.98 4.56
N LEU A 115 -8.27 0.83 5.13
CA LEU A 115 -8.88 -0.45 5.42
C LEU A 115 -10.26 -0.50 4.79
N TYR A 116 -10.46 -1.42 3.87
CA TYR A 116 -11.78 -1.73 3.31
C TYR A 116 -12.39 -2.90 4.09
N SER A 117 -13.27 -2.58 5.05
CA SER A 117 -13.99 -3.56 5.86
C SER A 117 -15.43 -3.10 6.11
N GLY A 118 -16.28 -3.94 6.67
CA GLY A 118 -17.69 -3.63 6.92
C GLY A 118 -18.40 -3.16 5.64
N ASP A 119 -19.00 -1.97 5.67
CA ASP A 119 -19.76 -1.42 4.54
C ASP A 119 -18.89 -1.11 3.31
N GLN A 120 -17.56 -1.05 3.46
CA GLN A 120 -16.62 -0.80 2.37
C GLN A 120 -16.01 -2.08 1.76
N LYS A 121 -16.35 -3.26 2.31
CA LYS A 121 -15.80 -4.55 1.87
C LYS A 121 -15.99 -4.77 0.36
N ASP A 122 -17.19 -4.52 -0.17
CA ASP A 122 -17.49 -4.74 -1.59
C ASP A 122 -16.67 -3.82 -2.52
N ALA A 123 -16.38 -2.60 -2.09
CA ALA A 123 -15.51 -1.69 -2.82
C ALA A 123 -14.07 -2.23 -2.86
N GLY A 124 -13.55 -2.71 -1.74
CA GLY A 124 -12.23 -3.35 -1.67
C GLY A 124 -12.15 -4.60 -2.54
N ALA A 125 -13.17 -5.47 -2.49
CA ALA A 125 -13.25 -6.67 -3.32
C ALA A 125 -13.26 -6.32 -4.83
N THR A 126 -14.03 -5.32 -5.23
CA THR A 126 -14.10 -4.83 -6.62
C THR A 126 -12.74 -4.31 -7.09
N MET A 127 -12.08 -3.52 -6.27
CA MET A 127 -10.74 -2.99 -6.54
C MET A 127 -9.73 -4.13 -6.77
N LEU A 128 -9.69 -5.13 -5.88
CA LEU A 128 -8.79 -6.27 -6.00
C LEU A 128 -9.09 -7.15 -7.21
N LYS A 129 -10.37 -7.36 -7.55
CA LYS A 129 -10.78 -8.08 -8.77
C LYS A 129 -10.28 -7.37 -10.02
N THR A 130 -10.54 -6.07 -10.14
CA THR A 130 -10.07 -5.25 -11.27
C THR A 130 -8.55 -5.30 -11.41
N PHE A 131 -7.83 -5.22 -10.29
CA PHE A 131 -6.37 -5.33 -10.27
C PHE A 131 -5.90 -6.69 -10.80
N ASN A 132 -6.43 -7.79 -10.26
CA ASN A 132 -6.06 -9.15 -10.67
C ASN A 132 -6.41 -9.42 -12.13
N GLU A 133 -7.59 -9.00 -12.60
CA GLU A 133 -8.02 -9.14 -14.00
C GLU A 133 -7.11 -8.37 -14.95
N THR A 134 -6.73 -7.15 -14.58
CA THR A 134 -5.82 -6.33 -15.39
C THR A 134 -4.43 -6.98 -15.49
N LEU A 135 -3.89 -7.44 -14.36
CA LEU A 135 -2.60 -8.14 -14.37
C LEU A 135 -2.68 -9.46 -15.15
N PHE A 136 -3.75 -10.22 -15.00
CA PHE A 136 -3.96 -11.46 -15.73
C PHE A 136 -4.03 -11.23 -17.25
N ALA A 137 -4.73 -10.20 -17.68
CA ALA A 137 -4.83 -9.84 -19.09
C ALA A 137 -3.46 -9.45 -19.69
N MET A 138 -2.61 -8.79 -18.90
CA MET A 138 -1.27 -8.41 -19.32
C MET A 138 -0.28 -9.58 -19.28
N ASN A 139 -0.31 -10.35 -18.20
CA ASN A 139 0.57 -11.49 -17.99
C ASN A 139 -0.06 -12.45 -16.95
N PRO A 140 -0.65 -13.57 -17.38
CA PRO A 140 -1.26 -14.54 -16.46
C PRO A 140 -0.34 -15.03 -15.34
N ALA A 141 0.96 -15.11 -15.59
CA ALA A 141 1.93 -15.54 -14.59
C ALA A 141 2.06 -14.55 -13.41
N ALA A 142 1.69 -13.28 -13.61
CA ALA A 142 1.74 -12.27 -12.55
C ALA A 142 0.74 -12.57 -11.40
N VAL A 143 -0.33 -13.32 -11.70
CA VAL A 143 -1.35 -13.74 -10.71
C VAL A 143 -1.36 -15.26 -10.51
N GLY A 144 -0.23 -15.93 -10.74
CA GLY A 144 -0.10 -17.38 -10.53
C GLY A 144 -0.67 -18.25 -11.64
N GLY A 145 -1.00 -17.70 -12.81
CA GLY A 145 -1.47 -18.43 -13.99
C GLY A 145 -2.99 -18.60 -14.08
N ALA A 146 -3.74 -18.24 -13.05
CA ALA A 146 -5.20 -18.23 -13.02
C ALA A 146 -5.70 -17.10 -12.12
N LEU A 147 -6.90 -16.59 -12.42
CA LEU A 147 -7.57 -15.65 -11.53
C LEU A 147 -7.99 -16.36 -10.23
N PRO A 148 -7.89 -15.68 -9.07
CA PRO A 148 -8.42 -16.20 -7.83
C PRO A 148 -9.94 -16.46 -7.90
N GLY A 149 -10.40 -17.44 -7.13
CA GLY A 149 -11.83 -17.65 -6.92
C GLY A 149 -12.48 -16.52 -6.12
N ASP A 150 -13.80 -16.43 -6.18
CA ASP A 150 -14.57 -15.39 -5.47
C ASP A 150 -14.36 -15.44 -3.95
N ASP A 151 -14.11 -16.62 -3.40
CA ASP A 151 -13.86 -16.86 -1.99
C ASP A 151 -12.57 -16.21 -1.45
N LEU A 152 -11.69 -15.70 -2.33
CA LEU A 152 -10.54 -14.89 -1.90
C LEU A 152 -10.97 -13.48 -1.45
N TYR A 153 -12.10 -12.99 -1.94
CA TYR A 153 -12.57 -11.62 -1.73
C TYR A 153 -13.66 -11.50 -0.66
N ASP A 154 -14.02 -12.64 -0.02
CA ASP A 154 -15.06 -12.73 1.01
C ASP A 154 -14.64 -12.23 2.43
#